data_c831f648a267f1db70571f325e6da099
#
_entry.id   c831f648a267f1db70571f325e6da099
#
_cell.length_a   1.000
_cell.length_b   1.000
_cell.length_c   1.000
_cell.angle_alpha   90.00
_cell.angle_beta   90.00
_cell.angle_gamma   90.00
#
_symmetry.space_group_name_H-M   'P 1'
#
loop_
_entity.id
_entity.type
_entity.pdbx_description
1 polymer ?
#
loop_
_entity_poly.entity_id
_entity_poly.type
_entity_poly.pdbx_seq_one_letter_code
_entity_poly.pdbx_strand_id
1 'polypeptide(L)'
;ITKHSGKKPVVMHTNSSYPTPRKELNLALIPFYKERYECTIGYSGHEPDLEPTVIAVSLGAEVVERHITLSHDLWGTDQKSSLEVIGMDKLRKRCIDIKDMLGSGIKEVTESELPIRKKLRK
;
A
#
# COMPACT_ATOMS: atom_id res chain seq x y z
N ILE A 1 -16.93 2.46 -18.67
CA ILE A 1 -15.91 1.43 -19.01
C ILE A 1 -16.56 0.05 -18.95
N THR A 2 -17.15 -0.35 -17.83
CA THR A 2 -17.75 -1.69 -17.64
C THR A 2 -18.82 -2.04 -18.68
N LYS A 3 -19.65 -1.07 -19.08
CA LYS A 3 -20.69 -1.25 -20.12
C LYS A 3 -20.12 -1.62 -21.50
N HIS A 4 -18.86 -1.27 -21.79
CA HIS A 4 -18.25 -1.47 -23.10
C HIS A 4 -17.30 -2.67 -23.15
N SER A 5 -16.62 -2.98 -22.03
CA SER A 5 -15.59 -4.03 -22.00
C SER A 5 -16.04 -5.32 -21.30
N GLY A 6 -17.15 -5.28 -20.55
CA GLY A 6 -17.60 -6.39 -19.69
C GLY A 6 -16.67 -6.71 -18.52
N LYS A 7 -15.54 -5.97 -18.37
CA LYS A 7 -14.55 -6.17 -17.31
C LYS A 7 -14.63 -5.06 -16.26
N LYS A 8 -14.51 -5.40 -14.99
CA LYS A 8 -14.39 -4.40 -13.92
C LYS A 8 -13.01 -3.71 -14.03
N PRO A 9 -12.98 -2.35 -13.97
CA PRO A 9 -11.70 -1.61 -13.99
C PRO A 9 -10.99 -1.75 -12.66
N VAL A 10 -9.69 -1.45 -12.64
CA VAL A 10 -8.96 -1.08 -11.43
C VAL A 10 -9.02 0.43 -11.29
N VAL A 11 -9.47 0.94 -10.16
CA VAL A 11 -9.48 2.38 -9.85
C VAL A 11 -8.28 2.70 -8.99
N MET A 12 -7.40 3.58 -9.50
CA MET A 12 -6.17 3.98 -8.81
C MET A 12 -6.38 5.30 -8.07
N HIS A 13 -6.13 5.32 -6.76
CA HIS A 13 -5.96 6.57 -6.02
C HIS A 13 -4.57 7.12 -6.29
N THR A 14 -4.47 8.39 -6.67
CA THR A 14 -3.20 9.05 -6.99
C THR A 14 -3.27 10.55 -6.73
N ASN A 15 -2.12 11.17 -6.50
CA ASN A 15 -1.91 12.61 -6.55
C ASN A 15 -0.81 12.88 -7.59
N SER A 16 -1.08 13.78 -8.52
CA SER A 16 -0.19 14.07 -9.67
C SER A 16 0.88 15.12 -9.40
N SER A 17 1.26 15.33 -8.14
CA SER A 17 2.44 16.12 -7.78
C SER A 17 3.69 15.23 -7.75
N TYR A 18 4.83 15.74 -8.19
CA TYR A 18 6.11 15.01 -8.29
C TYR A 18 7.26 15.79 -7.65
N PRO A 19 7.71 15.48 -6.41
CA PRO A 19 7.13 14.51 -5.47
C PRO A 19 5.85 15.02 -4.78
N THR A 20 4.99 14.10 -4.36
CA THR A 20 3.77 14.43 -3.61
C THR A 20 4.08 14.73 -2.15
N PRO A 21 3.65 15.90 -1.59
CA PRO A 21 3.75 16.17 -0.17
C PRO A 21 2.87 15.22 0.65
N ARG A 22 3.37 14.68 1.76
CA ARG A 22 2.64 13.70 2.61
C ARG A 22 1.24 14.17 3.03
N LYS A 23 1.09 15.47 3.37
CA LYS A 23 -0.20 16.07 3.79
C LYS A 23 -1.28 16.08 2.71
N GLU A 24 -0.89 15.85 1.45
CA GLU A 24 -1.77 15.91 0.27
C GLU A 24 -2.15 14.51 -0.26
N LEU A 25 -1.64 13.43 0.36
CA LEU A 25 -1.87 12.05 -0.09
C LEU A 25 -3.31 11.59 0.09
N ASN A 26 -3.99 12.01 1.14
CA ASN A 26 -5.37 11.68 1.46
C ASN A 26 -5.72 10.18 1.30
N LEU A 27 -4.90 9.31 1.89
CA LEU A 27 -5.03 7.85 1.76
C LEU A 27 -6.35 7.29 2.30
N ALA A 28 -7.07 8.06 3.12
CA ALA A 28 -8.41 7.71 3.59
C ALA A 28 -9.44 7.55 2.45
N LEU A 29 -9.13 8.03 1.25
CA LEU A 29 -9.97 7.80 0.06
C LEU A 29 -9.93 6.34 -0.42
N ILE A 30 -8.93 5.54 -0.05
CA ILE A 30 -8.82 4.14 -0.49
C ILE A 30 -9.99 3.30 0.02
N PRO A 31 -10.27 3.20 1.34
CA PRO A 31 -11.46 2.50 1.82
C PRO A 31 -12.76 3.12 1.31
N PHE A 32 -12.86 4.45 1.19
CA PHE A 32 -14.03 5.11 0.62
C PHE A 32 -14.28 4.66 -0.83
N TYR A 33 -13.25 4.58 -1.67
CA TYR A 33 -13.41 4.10 -3.04
C TYR A 33 -13.79 2.62 -3.09
N LYS A 34 -13.28 1.80 -2.16
CA LYS A 34 -13.61 0.38 -2.06
C LYS A 34 -15.10 0.17 -1.79
N GLU A 35 -15.67 0.94 -0.89
CA GLU A 35 -17.12 0.94 -0.61
C GLU A 35 -17.94 1.51 -1.79
N ARG A 36 -17.41 2.53 -2.46
CA ARG A 36 -18.14 3.28 -3.49
C ARG A 36 -18.20 2.59 -4.84
N TYR A 37 -17.17 1.87 -5.24
CA TYR A 37 -16.99 1.45 -6.63
C TYR A 37 -17.05 -0.05 -6.89
N GLU A 38 -17.27 -0.90 -5.94
CA GLU A 38 -17.37 -2.36 -6.10
C GLU A 38 -16.36 -2.98 -7.11
N CYS A 39 -15.14 -2.45 -7.14
CA CYS A 39 -14.05 -2.87 -8.01
C CYS A 39 -12.72 -2.89 -7.26
N THR A 40 -11.68 -3.43 -7.88
CA THR A 40 -10.33 -3.40 -7.32
C THR A 40 -9.84 -1.96 -7.20
N ILE A 41 -9.37 -1.60 -6.02
CA ILE A 41 -8.77 -0.29 -5.74
C ILE A 41 -7.25 -0.44 -5.65
N GLY A 42 -6.55 0.47 -6.29
CA GLY A 42 -5.09 0.55 -6.24
C GLY A 42 -4.60 1.91 -5.76
N TYR A 43 -3.30 2.00 -5.59
CA TYR A 43 -2.58 3.22 -5.22
C TYR A 43 -1.41 3.46 -6.17
N SER A 44 -1.38 4.64 -6.78
CA SER A 44 -0.26 5.12 -7.60
C SER A 44 0.44 6.24 -6.83
N GLY A 45 1.62 5.94 -6.28
CA GLY A 45 2.34 6.83 -5.37
C GLY A 45 3.51 7.57 -6.03
N HIS A 46 3.61 8.89 -5.80
CA HIS A 46 4.65 9.76 -6.31
C HIS A 46 5.47 10.44 -5.20
N GLU A 47 5.33 9.97 -3.98
CA GLU A 47 6.17 10.34 -2.85
C GLU A 47 7.51 9.57 -2.86
N PRO A 48 8.60 10.14 -2.31
CA PRO A 48 9.90 9.43 -2.27
C PRO A 48 9.96 8.29 -1.25
N ASP A 49 9.03 8.28 -0.30
CA ASP A 49 8.98 7.36 0.84
C ASP A 49 8.27 6.05 0.51
N LEU A 50 8.46 5.02 1.34
CA LEU A 50 7.79 3.72 1.23
C LEU A 50 6.51 3.65 2.08
N GLU A 51 6.48 4.37 3.21
CA GLU A 51 5.43 4.31 4.21
C GLU A 51 4.03 4.60 3.66
N PRO A 52 3.83 5.63 2.81
CA PRO A 52 2.50 5.91 2.26
C PRO A 52 1.93 4.74 1.46
N THR A 53 2.75 4.07 0.66
CA THR A 53 2.32 2.87 -0.10
C THR A 53 1.97 1.72 0.85
N VAL A 54 2.76 1.50 1.91
CA VAL A 54 2.48 0.48 2.94
C VAL A 54 1.14 0.77 3.63
N ILE A 55 0.90 2.02 3.99
CA ILE A 55 -0.38 2.46 4.58
C ILE A 55 -1.53 2.25 3.58
N ALA A 56 -1.34 2.61 2.30
CA ALA A 56 -2.34 2.42 1.26
C ALA A 56 -2.77 0.95 1.14
N VAL A 57 -1.81 0.01 1.15
CA VAL A 57 -2.07 -1.43 1.15
C VAL A 57 -2.80 -1.87 2.41
N SER A 58 -2.41 -1.36 3.59
CA SER A 58 -3.10 -1.63 4.86
C SER A 58 -4.55 -1.13 4.87
N LEU A 59 -4.84 -0.05 4.14
CA LEU A 59 -6.18 0.50 3.96
C LEU A 59 -6.99 -0.21 2.86
N GLY A 60 -6.42 -1.21 2.20
CA GLY A 60 -7.12 -2.08 1.26
C GLY A 60 -6.81 -1.83 -0.22
N ALA A 61 -5.73 -1.13 -0.56
CA ALA A 61 -5.23 -1.09 -1.92
C ALA A 61 -4.67 -2.48 -2.31
N GLU A 62 -5.15 -3.02 -3.42
CA GLU A 62 -4.80 -4.35 -3.92
C GLU A 62 -3.77 -4.29 -5.07
N VAL A 63 -3.66 -3.14 -5.71
CA VAL A 63 -2.71 -2.86 -6.78
C VAL A 63 -1.86 -1.66 -6.40
N VAL A 64 -0.56 -1.75 -6.59
CA VAL A 64 0.40 -0.69 -6.32
C VAL A 64 1.17 -0.34 -7.58
N GLU A 65 1.27 0.94 -7.86
CA GLU A 65 2.08 1.49 -8.95
C GLU A 65 3.08 2.50 -8.38
N ARG A 66 4.33 2.36 -8.77
CA ARG A 66 5.42 3.28 -8.39
C ARG A 66 6.38 3.48 -9.54
N HIS A 67 6.85 4.70 -9.70
CA HIS A 67 8.00 4.99 -10.56
C HIS A 67 9.24 4.27 -10.03
N ILE A 68 10.09 3.76 -10.93
CA ILE A 68 11.36 3.12 -10.60
C ILE A 68 12.51 3.82 -11.33
N THR A 69 13.64 3.95 -10.66
CA THR A 69 14.88 4.48 -11.24
C THR A 69 16.09 3.64 -10.85
N LEU A 70 17.15 3.76 -11.60
CA LEU A 70 18.46 3.17 -11.24
C LEU A 70 19.22 4.08 -10.26
N SER A 71 19.00 5.40 -10.30
CA SER A 71 19.57 6.38 -9.38
C SER A 71 18.75 7.66 -9.41
N HIS A 72 18.53 8.27 -8.24
CA HIS A 72 17.90 9.58 -8.13
C HIS A 72 18.70 10.73 -8.78
N ASP A 73 20.01 10.52 -9.03
CA ASP A 73 20.90 11.49 -9.67
C ASP A 73 20.83 11.48 -11.20
N LEU A 74 20.06 10.57 -11.79
CA LEU A 74 19.87 10.53 -13.24
C LEU A 74 19.07 11.76 -13.72
N TRP A 75 19.31 12.14 -14.96
CA TRP A 75 18.55 13.22 -15.60
C TRP A 75 17.08 12.83 -15.76
N GLY A 76 16.17 13.74 -15.42
CA GLY A 76 14.73 13.57 -15.58
C GLY A 76 13.96 14.19 -14.41
N THR A 77 12.68 14.49 -14.63
CA THR A 77 11.81 15.19 -13.68
C THR A 77 11.33 14.28 -12.56
N ASP A 78 11.20 12.96 -12.82
CA ASP A 78 10.49 12.03 -11.96
C ASP A 78 11.43 11.20 -11.06
N GLN A 79 12.74 11.41 -11.19
CA GLN A 79 13.74 10.63 -10.44
C GLN A 79 13.55 10.74 -8.92
N LYS A 80 13.22 11.94 -8.42
CA LYS A 80 13.01 12.19 -6.98
C LYS A 80 11.74 11.54 -6.43
N SER A 81 10.78 11.23 -7.29
CA SER A 81 9.53 10.54 -6.94
C SER A 81 9.60 9.02 -7.18
N SER A 82 10.70 8.57 -7.80
CA SER A 82 10.92 7.17 -8.13
C SER A 82 11.54 6.41 -6.97
N LEU A 83 11.36 5.11 -6.96
CA LEU A 83 12.09 4.21 -6.06
C LEU A 83 13.29 3.62 -6.78
N GLU A 84 14.44 3.58 -6.11
CA GLU A 84 15.55 2.76 -6.57
C GLU A 84 15.24 1.27 -6.39
N VAL A 85 15.95 0.40 -7.11
CA VAL A 85 15.72 -1.06 -7.12
C VAL A 85 15.64 -1.65 -5.71
N ILE A 86 16.55 -1.23 -4.82
CA ILE A 86 16.58 -1.67 -3.42
C ILE A 86 15.32 -1.19 -2.67
N GLY A 87 14.86 0.04 -2.94
CA GLY A 87 13.63 0.59 -2.37
C GLY A 87 12.39 -0.20 -2.81
N MET A 88 12.32 -0.56 -4.09
CA MET A 88 11.25 -1.38 -4.65
C MET A 88 11.20 -2.78 -4.02
N ASP A 89 12.36 -3.45 -3.84
CA ASP A 89 12.41 -4.77 -3.17
C ASP A 89 11.95 -4.69 -1.71
N LYS A 90 12.40 -3.65 -0.98
CA LYS A 90 11.94 -3.39 0.39
C LYS A 90 10.43 -3.14 0.45
N LEU A 91 9.90 -2.33 -0.47
CA LEU A 91 8.47 -2.05 -0.55
C LEU A 91 7.66 -3.34 -0.80
N ARG A 92 8.08 -4.12 -1.80
CA ARG A 92 7.44 -5.40 -2.11
C ARG A 92 7.35 -6.33 -0.89
N LYS A 93 8.46 -6.50 -0.17
CA LYS A 93 8.50 -7.33 1.05
C LYS A 93 7.51 -6.82 2.10
N ARG A 94 7.54 -5.51 2.41
CA ARG A 94 6.61 -4.90 3.38
C ARG A 94 5.15 -5.10 2.97
N CYS A 95 4.80 -4.94 1.69
CA CYS A 95 3.42 -5.10 1.22
C CYS A 95 2.93 -6.56 1.30
N ILE A 96 3.79 -7.54 1.06
CA ILE A 96 3.44 -8.97 1.20
C ILE A 96 3.10 -9.30 2.65
N ASP A 97 3.90 -8.82 3.60
CA ASP A 97 3.74 -9.14 5.03
C ASP A 97 2.50 -8.50 5.66
N ILE A 98 1.94 -7.43 5.07
CA ILE A 98 0.78 -6.72 5.63
C ILE A 98 -0.41 -7.64 5.85
N LYS A 99 -0.71 -8.53 4.90
CA LYS A 99 -1.87 -9.42 4.99
C LYS A 99 -1.77 -10.35 6.21
N ASP A 100 -0.59 -10.89 6.45
CA ASP A 100 -0.34 -11.76 7.60
C ASP A 100 -0.38 -10.97 8.92
N MET A 101 0.15 -9.74 8.93
CA MET A 101 0.12 -8.86 10.09
C MET A 101 -1.29 -8.38 10.45
N LEU A 102 -2.16 -8.14 9.47
CA LEU A 102 -3.54 -7.74 9.71
C LEU A 102 -4.37 -8.88 10.31
N GLY A 103 -4.07 -10.13 9.97
CA GLY A 103 -4.77 -11.31 10.49
C GLY A 103 -6.26 -11.33 10.15
N SER A 104 -7.02 -12.05 10.97
CA SER A 104 -8.47 -12.27 10.78
C SER A 104 -9.36 -11.21 11.43
N GLY A 105 -8.82 -10.35 12.30
CA GLY A 105 -9.59 -9.43 13.14
C GLY A 105 -10.31 -10.12 14.32
N ILE A 106 -10.16 -11.42 14.48
CA ILE A 106 -10.76 -12.18 15.59
C ILE A 106 -9.74 -12.27 16.72
N LYS A 107 -10.14 -11.85 17.93
CA LYS A 107 -9.26 -11.95 19.11
C LYS A 107 -9.23 -13.38 19.63
N GLU A 108 -8.08 -14.02 19.54
CA GLU A 108 -7.81 -15.36 20.08
C GLU A 108 -6.45 -15.40 20.77
N VAL A 109 -6.23 -16.42 21.55
CA VAL A 109 -4.92 -16.68 22.19
C VAL A 109 -4.11 -17.53 21.24
N THR A 110 -3.02 -16.97 20.73
CA THR A 110 -2.13 -17.66 19.78
C THR A 110 -1.32 -18.75 20.48
N GLU A 111 -0.83 -19.72 19.71
CA GLU A 111 0.00 -20.81 20.25
C GLU A 111 1.24 -20.29 20.98
N SER A 112 1.87 -19.24 20.47
CA SER A 112 3.04 -18.60 21.09
C SER A 112 2.72 -17.88 22.41
N GLU A 113 1.46 -17.46 22.62
CA GLU A 113 1.02 -16.83 23.88
C GLU A 113 0.71 -17.85 24.97
N LEU A 114 0.40 -19.12 24.64
CA LEU A 114 -0.02 -20.14 25.62
C LEU A 114 0.99 -20.36 26.76
N PRO A 115 2.31 -20.49 26.51
CA PRO A 115 3.30 -20.65 27.58
C PRO A 115 3.36 -19.41 28.50
N ILE A 116 3.28 -18.23 27.91
CA ILE A 116 3.32 -16.95 28.65
C ILE A 116 2.07 -16.79 29.51
N ARG A 117 0.89 -17.10 28.96
CA ARG A 117 -0.37 -17.06 29.69
C ARG A 117 -0.36 -17.98 30.92
N LYS A 118 0.17 -19.22 30.80
CA LYS A 118 0.32 -20.15 31.93
C LYS A 118 1.26 -19.60 33.02
N LYS A 119 2.31 -18.89 32.64
CA LYS A 119 3.29 -18.29 33.54
C LYS A 119 2.73 -17.08 34.30
N LEU A 120 1.94 -16.23 33.65
CA LEU A 120 1.43 -14.97 34.21
C LEU A 120 0.11 -15.12 34.99
N ARG A 121 -0.63 -16.21 34.81
CA ARG A 121 -1.89 -16.50 35.49
C ARG A 121 -1.69 -17.63 36.49
N LYS A 122 -0.86 -17.42 37.49
CA LYS A 122 -0.78 -18.27 38.69
C LYS A 122 -1.85 -17.86 39.69
#